data_d8ead11088f4b22c9c432d9979d5006d
#
_entry.id   d8ead11088f4b22c9c432d9979d5006d
#
_cell.length_a   1.000
_cell.length_b   1.000
_cell.length_c   1.000
_cell.angle_alpha   90.00
_cell.angle_beta   90.00
_cell.angle_gamma   90.00
#
_symmetry.space_group_name_H-M   'P 1'
#
loop_
_entity.id
_entity.type
_entity.pdbx_description
1 polymer ?
#
loop_
_entity_poly.entity_id
_entity_poly.type
_entity_poly.pdbx_seq_one_letter_code
_entity_poly.pdbx_strand_id
1 'polypeptide(L)'
;MTRNHVYKKIAALFTAAFLSFCLFAEPVIDETFGYALDIPEGYQLSATGNDNLSLAFNHKNLPVTLAVKIYDSEGDALSVLQTAMQKIGSKEKASIFEWNDSLCSVANAKFTVEVSDYEGWAVCAPTTKAGYFLTLLCYAPASMAKKCEFFIISTINSLKIGDKNTEGIFTTIAYPKEGAKALSLNIGGKKVATKIDKSDLEASSFVINIEFNILTMYANHPLKMDAWKRYYRMIERDSKARMAGVAEDIYKALYPEAKKQNAKQPELAYAQMLLSWVQSFEYAQAKPSTAQNMNSGFTSLPAVLEGSGNDCDSRAMLLSALLSAKGIPCLMIFSPEYAHAMAAVKINAPGQTFKDPKSGEEYLMGETTAKVNWGTIAQDHADRKKWMTIEAE
;
A
#
# COMPACT_ATOMS: atom_id res chain seq x y z
N MET A 1 34.49 -38.08 -3.51
CA MET A 1 34.89 -36.75 -4.10
C MET A 1 33.69 -36.25 -4.89
N THR A 2 33.17 -35.09 -4.64
CA THR A 2 32.03 -34.37 -5.29
C THR A 2 30.75 -34.17 -4.46
N ARG A 3 30.85 -33.72 -3.22
CA ARG A 3 29.70 -33.24 -2.43
C ARG A 3 29.74 -31.73 -2.13
N ASN A 4 30.79 -31.03 -2.55
CA ASN A 4 31.04 -29.61 -2.20
C ASN A 4 30.69 -28.58 -3.29
N HIS A 5 30.09 -28.98 -4.43
CA HIS A 5 29.92 -28.06 -5.57
C HIS A 5 28.56 -27.38 -5.64
N VAL A 6 27.50 -27.95 -5.01
CA VAL A 6 26.18 -27.35 -5.03
C VAL A 6 26.05 -26.27 -3.96
N TYR A 7 26.62 -26.47 -2.79
CA TYR A 7 26.69 -25.42 -1.76
C TYR A 7 27.44 -24.17 -2.24
N LYS A 8 28.48 -24.38 -3.05
CA LYS A 8 29.24 -23.26 -3.66
C LYS A 8 28.41 -22.47 -4.68
N LYS A 9 27.34 -23.03 -5.26
CA LYS A 9 26.54 -22.33 -6.26
C LYS A 9 25.39 -21.48 -5.66
N ILE A 10 24.90 -21.82 -4.47
CA ILE A 10 23.94 -20.97 -3.73
C ILE A 10 24.70 -20.16 -2.67
N ALA A 11 25.69 -20.73 -1.99
CA ALA A 11 26.54 -20.05 -1.01
C ALA A 11 27.59 -19.09 -1.63
N ALA A 12 27.95 -19.24 -2.91
CA ALA A 12 28.83 -18.29 -3.61
C ALA A 12 28.15 -16.96 -3.97
N LEU A 13 26.86 -16.80 -3.66
CA LEU A 13 26.18 -15.52 -3.77
C LEU A 13 26.23 -14.69 -2.47
N PHE A 14 26.60 -15.28 -1.33
CA PHE A 14 26.45 -14.62 -0.04
C PHE A 14 27.67 -14.83 0.87
N THR A 15 28.58 -13.88 0.93
CA THR A 15 29.52 -13.75 2.06
C THR A 15 28.95 -12.73 3.04
N ALA A 16 28.61 -13.19 4.23
CA ALA A 16 27.98 -12.38 5.27
C ALA A 16 28.94 -11.29 5.79
N ALA A 17 28.57 -10.04 5.62
CA ALA A 17 28.98 -8.98 6.52
C ALA A 17 27.84 -8.81 7.55
N PHE A 18 28.06 -9.20 8.79
CA PHE A 18 27.12 -8.97 9.90
C PHE A 18 27.07 -7.47 10.20
N LEU A 19 26.10 -6.76 9.62
CA LEU A 19 25.61 -5.51 10.12
C LEU A 19 24.24 -5.80 10.74
N SER A 20 24.20 -5.92 12.07
CA SER A 20 22.94 -5.95 12.82
C SER A 20 22.30 -4.57 12.71
N PHE A 21 21.57 -4.33 11.63
CA PHE A 21 20.58 -3.26 11.60
C PHE A 21 19.31 -3.80 12.25
N CYS A 22 18.93 -3.23 13.39
CA CYS A 22 17.54 -3.26 13.84
C CYS A 22 16.74 -2.48 12.80
N LEU A 23 16.19 -3.17 11.79
CA LEU A 23 15.22 -2.58 10.89
C LEU A 23 13.94 -2.39 11.70
N PHE A 24 13.70 -1.16 12.13
CA PHE A 24 12.35 -0.66 12.34
C PHE A 24 11.61 -0.81 11.00
N ALA A 25 10.27 -0.85 11.04
CA ALA A 25 9.39 -1.08 9.89
C ALA A 25 9.45 0.05 8.83
N GLU A 26 10.61 0.26 8.24
CA GLU A 26 10.83 1.23 7.16
C GLU A 26 10.78 0.52 5.81
N PRO A 27 10.20 1.14 4.79
CA PRO A 27 10.25 0.62 3.42
C PRO A 27 11.70 0.43 2.95
N VAL A 28 11.97 -0.69 2.28
CA VAL A 28 13.24 -0.92 1.57
C VAL A 28 13.22 -0.07 0.30
N ILE A 29 14.07 0.94 0.22
CA ILE A 29 14.11 1.89 -0.92
C ILE A 29 15.45 1.76 -1.63
N ASP A 30 15.41 1.70 -2.96
CA ASP A 30 16.57 1.79 -3.83
C ASP A 30 16.34 2.87 -4.89
N GLU A 31 16.99 4.02 -4.69
CA GLU A 31 16.88 5.17 -5.59
C GLU A 31 17.58 4.91 -6.94
N THR A 32 18.60 4.04 -6.99
CA THR A 32 19.37 3.75 -8.21
C THR A 32 18.51 3.04 -9.25
N PHE A 33 17.66 2.14 -8.81
CA PHE A 33 16.76 1.36 -9.65
C PHE A 33 15.30 1.80 -9.52
N GLY A 34 15.03 2.77 -8.64
CA GLY A 34 13.74 3.42 -8.46
C GLY A 34 12.64 2.48 -7.99
N TYR A 35 12.94 1.61 -7.00
CA TYR A 35 11.93 0.76 -6.39
C TYR A 35 11.84 0.96 -4.87
N ALA A 36 10.68 0.66 -4.32
CA ALA A 36 10.43 0.58 -2.89
C ALA A 36 9.58 -0.65 -2.55
N LEU A 37 9.82 -1.22 -1.36
CA LEU A 37 9.08 -2.35 -0.80
C LEU A 37 8.65 -1.99 0.62
N ASP A 38 7.35 -1.85 0.85
CA ASP A 38 6.75 -1.70 2.19
C ASP A 38 6.38 -3.08 2.74
N ILE A 39 7.44 -3.88 3.07
CA ILE A 39 7.29 -5.27 3.51
C ILE A 39 6.65 -5.33 4.91
N PRO A 40 5.88 -6.40 5.25
CA PRO A 40 5.35 -6.59 6.60
C PRO A 40 6.44 -6.57 7.67
N GLU A 41 6.09 -6.14 8.86
CA GLU A 41 7.00 -6.01 10.00
C GLU A 41 7.62 -7.36 10.39
N GLY A 42 8.88 -7.33 10.84
CA GLY A 42 9.59 -8.50 11.34
C GLY A 42 10.50 -9.19 10.33
N TYR A 43 10.58 -8.69 9.11
CA TYR A 43 11.67 -9.08 8.20
C TYR A 43 13.00 -8.49 8.68
N GLN A 44 14.05 -9.27 8.50
CA GLN A 44 15.42 -8.88 8.78
C GLN A 44 16.30 -9.21 7.58
N LEU A 45 17.16 -8.28 7.20
CA LEU A 45 18.18 -8.53 6.16
C LEU A 45 19.07 -9.68 6.62
N SER A 46 19.06 -10.79 5.91
CA SER A 46 19.81 -12.00 6.22
C SER A 46 21.06 -12.17 5.35
N ALA A 47 21.06 -11.61 4.16
CA ALA A 47 22.20 -11.66 3.26
C ALA A 47 22.17 -10.54 2.21
N THR A 48 23.34 -10.11 1.77
CA THR A 48 23.57 -9.18 0.66
C THR A 48 24.54 -9.82 -0.32
N GLY A 49 24.23 -9.73 -1.62
CA GLY A 49 25.16 -10.19 -2.66
C GLY A 49 26.42 -9.32 -2.75
N ASN A 50 27.54 -9.90 -3.18
CA ASN A 50 28.81 -9.18 -3.35
C ASN A 50 28.73 -8.05 -4.39
N ASP A 51 27.75 -8.11 -5.29
CA ASP A 51 27.47 -7.13 -6.34
C ASP A 51 26.51 -6.01 -5.88
N ASN A 52 26.02 -6.08 -4.64
CA ASN A 52 24.97 -5.21 -4.09
C ASN A 52 23.64 -5.22 -4.89
N LEU A 53 23.50 -6.16 -5.83
CA LEU A 53 22.30 -6.32 -6.66
C LEU A 53 21.35 -7.41 -6.12
N SER A 54 21.69 -8.01 -4.99
CA SER A 54 20.90 -9.10 -4.39
C SER A 54 20.78 -8.90 -2.89
N LEU A 55 19.53 -8.98 -2.39
CA LEU A 55 19.20 -8.91 -0.96
C LEU A 55 18.35 -10.12 -0.60
N ALA A 56 18.52 -10.64 0.60
CA ALA A 56 17.62 -11.65 1.16
C ALA A 56 17.16 -11.22 2.56
N PHE A 57 15.89 -11.37 2.81
CA PHE A 57 15.24 -11.05 4.08
C PHE A 57 14.55 -12.30 4.61
N ASN A 58 14.78 -12.63 5.88
CA ASN A 58 14.06 -13.67 6.58
C ASN A 58 13.12 -13.03 7.60
N HIS A 59 11.90 -13.54 7.69
CA HIS A 59 10.99 -13.09 8.74
C HIS A 59 11.32 -13.78 10.08
N LYS A 60 11.35 -12.99 11.16
CA LYS A 60 11.80 -13.45 12.49
C LYS A 60 10.92 -14.57 13.08
N ASN A 61 9.60 -14.48 12.89
CA ASN A 61 8.63 -15.35 13.54
C ASN A 61 7.88 -16.28 12.57
N LEU A 62 8.00 -16.06 11.27
CA LEU A 62 7.37 -16.87 10.23
C LEU A 62 8.45 -17.48 9.33
N PRO A 63 8.23 -18.69 8.82
CA PRO A 63 9.17 -19.31 7.91
C PRO A 63 9.04 -18.75 6.48
N VAL A 64 9.11 -17.42 6.34
CA VAL A 64 8.99 -16.73 5.05
C VAL A 64 10.29 -16.04 4.73
N THR A 65 10.74 -16.23 3.50
CA THR A 65 11.94 -15.57 2.95
C THR A 65 11.54 -14.73 1.74
N LEU A 66 12.06 -13.51 1.67
CA LEU A 66 12.02 -12.65 0.50
C LEU A 66 13.43 -12.52 -0.07
N ALA A 67 13.62 -12.91 -1.34
CA ALA A 67 14.81 -12.62 -2.11
C ALA A 67 14.50 -11.53 -3.14
N VAL A 68 15.38 -10.54 -3.21
CA VAL A 68 15.32 -9.41 -4.14
C VAL A 68 16.56 -9.47 -5.00
N LYS A 69 16.41 -9.40 -6.32
CA LYS A 69 17.58 -9.37 -7.23
C LYS A 69 17.33 -8.45 -8.42
N ILE A 70 18.34 -7.64 -8.69
CA ILE A 70 18.43 -6.83 -9.92
C ILE A 70 19.23 -7.62 -10.97
N TYR A 71 18.67 -7.67 -12.17
CA TYR A 71 19.31 -8.23 -13.36
C TYR A 71 19.59 -7.14 -14.38
N ASP A 72 20.82 -7.08 -14.87
CA ASP A 72 21.18 -6.37 -16.10
C ASP A 72 20.89 -7.33 -17.27
N SER A 73 20.04 -6.97 -18.19
CA SER A 73 19.60 -7.83 -19.29
C SER A 73 19.11 -7.03 -20.50
N GLU A 74 19.50 -7.47 -21.69
CA GLU A 74 18.92 -7.00 -22.95
C GLU A 74 17.59 -7.69 -23.31
N GLY A 75 17.19 -8.70 -22.50
CA GLY A 75 15.93 -9.43 -22.68
C GLY A 75 14.73 -8.68 -22.09
N ASP A 76 13.65 -9.43 -21.89
CA ASP A 76 12.40 -8.96 -21.28
C ASP A 76 12.18 -9.58 -19.89
N ALA A 77 11.15 -9.10 -19.17
CA ALA A 77 10.82 -9.60 -17.84
C ALA A 77 10.52 -11.11 -17.83
N LEU A 78 9.95 -11.66 -18.91
CA LEU A 78 9.66 -13.09 -19.02
C LEU A 78 10.93 -13.91 -19.06
N SER A 79 11.87 -13.56 -19.95
CA SER A 79 13.14 -14.27 -20.11
C SER A 79 14.01 -14.17 -18.86
N VAL A 80 14.04 -13.01 -18.19
CA VAL A 80 14.73 -12.80 -16.91
C VAL A 80 14.15 -13.69 -15.83
N LEU A 81 12.82 -13.69 -15.65
CA LEU A 81 12.16 -14.52 -14.63
C LEU A 81 12.35 -16.00 -14.91
N GLN A 82 12.20 -16.44 -16.17
CA GLN A 82 12.39 -17.84 -16.57
C GLN A 82 13.82 -18.31 -16.23
N THR A 83 14.81 -17.47 -16.51
CA THR A 83 16.23 -17.74 -16.15
C THR A 83 16.41 -17.81 -14.62
N ALA A 84 15.78 -16.91 -13.86
CA ALA A 84 15.83 -16.93 -12.40
C ALA A 84 15.20 -18.21 -11.83
N MET A 85 14.05 -18.61 -12.35
CA MET A 85 13.35 -19.84 -11.95
C MET A 85 14.19 -21.10 -12.24
N GLN A 86 14.84 -21.17 -13.41
CA GLN A 86 15.76 -22.27 -13.75
C GLN A 86 16.95 -22.35 -12.80
N LYS A 87 17.50 -21.21 -12.38
CA LYS A 87 18.65 -21.17 -11.44
C LYS A 87 18.32 -21.75 -10.07
N ILE A 88 17.08 -21.63 -9.59
CA ILE A 88 16.61 -22.23 -8.34
C ILE A 88 16.12 -23.67 -8.52
N GLY A 89 16.12 -24.20 -9.76
CA GLY A 89 15.67 -25.56 -10.06
C GLY A 89 14.16 -25.71 -10.19
N SER A 90 13.41 -24.60 -10.27
CA SER A 90 11.97 -24.64 -10.49
C SER A 90 11.66 -25.02 -11.95
N LYS A 91 10.66 -25.88 -12.14
CA LYS A 91 10.13 -26.29 -13.44
C LYS A 91 8.89 -25.50 -13.87
N GLU A 92 8.40 -24.64 -13.00
CA GLU A 92 7.22 -23.84 -13.25
C GLU A 92 7.48 -22.79 -14.34
N LYS A 93 6.47 -22.52 -15.15
CA LYS A 93 6.58 -21.55 -16.23
C LYS A 93 6.14 -20.18 -15.76
N ALA A 94 6.87 -19.15 -16.17
CA ALA A 94 6.46 -17.77 -15.99
C ALA A 94 5.40 -17.39 -17.05
N SER A 95 4.51 -16.48 -16.64
CA SER A 95 3.49 -15.87 -17.50
C SER A 95 3.67 -14.36 -17.51
N ILE A 96 3.32 -13.70 -18.61
CA ILE A 96 3.36 -12.24 -18.75
C ILE A 96 2.04 -11.64 -18.27
N PHE A 97 2.12 -10.42 -17.74
CA PHE A 97 0.98 -9.56 -17.43
C PHE A 97 1.39 -8.09 -17.55
N GLU A 98 0.42 -7.22 -17.68
CA GLU A 98 0.66 -5.78 -17.72
C GLU A 98 0.48 -5.18 -16.33
N TRP A 99 1.47 -4.40 -15.87
CA TRP A 99 1.45 -3.68 -14.59
C TRP A 99 2.30 -2.43 -14.68
N ASN A 100 1.79 -1.32 -14.15
CA ASN A 100 2.46 -0.01 -14.16
C ASN A 100 2.95 0.41 -15.56
N ASP A 101 2.07 0.27 -16.56
CA ASP A 101 2.33 0.56 -17.98
C ASP A 101 3.52 -0.25 -18.56
N SER A 102 3.86 -1.38 -17.98
CA SER A 102 4.98 -2.22 -18.38
C SER A 102 4.61 -3.70 -18.43
N LEU A 103 5.24 -4.44 -19.35
CA LEU A 103 5.14 -5.90 -19.37
C LEU A 103 6.02 -6.49 -18.25
N CYS A 104 5.36 -7.15 -17.33
CA CYS A 104 5.94 -7.85 -16.20
C CYS A 104 5.73 -9.36 -16.34
N SER A 105 6.34 -10.14 -15.46
CA SER A 105 6.13 -11.59 -15.43
C SER A 105 5.96 -12.11 -14.02
N VAL A 106 5.21 -13.22 -13.89
CA VAL A 106 4.90 -13.90 -12.63
C VAL A 106 5.02 -15.40 -12.80
N ALA A 107 5.46 -16.10 -11.76
CA ALA A 107 5.46 -17.55 -11.68
C ALA A 107 5.10 -18.02 -10.27
N ASN A 108 4.36 -19.11 -10.15
CA ASN A 108 4.34 -19.88 -8.90
C ASN A 108 5.70 -20.56 -8.77
N ALA A 109 6.41 -20.33 -7.67
CA ALA A 109 7.75 -20.84 -7.48
C ALA A 109 7.70 -22.11 -6.63
N LYS A 110 8.00 -23.27 -7.24
CA LYS A 110 8.18 -24.55 -6.55
C LYS A 110 9.59 -25.07 -6.80
N PHE A 111 10.32 -25.32 -5.72
CA PHE A 111 11.72 -25.76 -5.82
C PHE A 111 12.15 -26.50 -4.56
N THR A 112 13.25 -27.27 -4.70
CA THR A 112 13.79 -28.06 -3.59
C THR A 112 15.21 -27.57 -3.31
N VAL A 113 15.51 -27.33 -2.03
CA VAL A 113 16.86 -27.06 -1.54
C VAL A 113 17.24 -28.18 -0.60
N GLU A 114 18.28 -28.92 -0.95
CA GLU A 114 18.67 -30.16 -0.26
C GLU A 114 17.53 -31.19 -0.23
N VAL A 115 16.88 -31.32 0.92
CA VAL A 115 15.76 -32.27 1.13
C VAL A 115 14.46 -31.55 1.48
N SER A 116 14.45 -30.22 1.42
CA SER A 116 13.31 -29.40 1.80
C SER A 116 12.66 -28.77 0.56
N ASP A 117 11.34 -28.94 0.46
CA ASP A 117 10.54 -28.34 -0.60
C ASP A 117 10.02 -26.98 -0.18
N TYR A 118 10.06 -26.03 -1.09
CA TYR A 118 9.61 -24.66 -0.92
C TYR A 118 8.58 -24.28 -1.98
N GLU A 119 7.63 -23.44 -1.59
CA GLU A 119 6.61 -22.91 -2.48
C GLU A 119 6.37 -21.43 -2.18
N GLY A 120 6.09 -20.66 -3.22
CA GLY A 120 5.80 -19.24 -3.12
C GLY A 120 5.57 -18.62 -4.48
N TRP A 121 5.87 -17.35 -4.60
CA TRP A 121 5.66 -16.59 -5.81
C TRP A 121 6.93 -15.83 -6.21
N ALA A 122 7.16 -15.78 -7.51
CA ALA A 122 8.22 -14.97 -8.11
C ALA A 122 7.61 -13.99 -9.12
N VAL A 123 8.11 -12.75 -9.13
CA VAL A 123 7.70 -11.71 -10.08
C VAL A 123 8.93 -11.02 -10.64
N CYS A 124 8.84 -10.53 -11.87
CA CYS A 124 9.86 -9.71 -12.48
C CYS A 124 9.21 -8.49 -13.15
N ALA A 125 9.78 -7.32 -12.90
CA ALA A 125 9.33 -6.06 -13.48
C ALA A 125 10.53 -5.22 -13.95
N PRO A 126 10.39 -4.42 -15.02
CA PRO A 126 11.41 -3.44 -15.38
C PRO A 126 11.54 -2.40 -14.27
N THR A 127 12.77 -1.95 -14.01
CA THR A 127 13.06 -0.84 -13.09
C THR A 127 12.91 0.51 -13.80
N THR A 128 13.08 1.62 -13.06
CA THR A 128 13.15 2.95 -13.71
C THR A 128 14.42 3.14 -14.53
N LYS A 129 15.44 2.33 -14.27
CA LYS A 129 16.71 2.33 -15.04
C LYS A 129 16.60 1.35 -16.20
N ALA A 130 16.68 1.87 -17.41
CA ALA A 130 16.56 1.07 -18.64
C ALA A 130 17.60 -0.07 -18.68
N GLY A 131 17.19 -1.25 -19.15
CA GLY A 131 18.02 -2.47 -19.22
C GLY A 131 18.13 -3.23 -17.90
N TYR A 132 17.50 -2.74 -16.82
CA TYR A 132 17.53 -3.41 -15.51
C TYR A 132 16.14 -3.90 -15.09
N PHE A 133 16.12 -5.12 -14.56
CA PHE A 133 14.90 -5.79 -14.09
C PHE A 133 15.01 -6.17 -12.63
N LEU A 134 13.98 -5.86 -11.86
CA LEU A 134 13.83 -6.31 -10.47
C LEU A 134 13.09 -7.64 -10.45
N THR A 135 13.67 -8.64 -9.80
CA THR A 135 13.00 -9.92 -9.50
C THR A 135 12.81 -10.05 -8.00
N LEU A 136 11.59 -10.33 -7.59
CA LEU A 136 11.23 -10.71 -6.23
C LEU A 136 10.88 -12.20 -6.22
N LEU A 137 11.38 -12.93 -5.22
CA LEU A 137 10.97 -14.29 -4.90
C LEU A 137 10.60 -14.34 -3.42
N CYS A 138 9.33 -14.50 -3.11
CA CYS A 138 8.84 -14.65 -1.72
C CYS A 138 8.27 -16.06 -1.54
N TYR A 139 8.79 -16.79 -0.55
CA TYR A 139 8.50 -18.22 -0.40
C TYR A 139 8.54 -18.69 1.05
N ALA A 140 7.93 -19.85 1.30
CA ALA A 140 7.96 -20.55 2.56
C ALA A 140 8.19 -22.07 2.33
N PRO A 141 8.50 -22.88 3.36
CA PRO A 141 8.45 -24.32 3.25
C PRO A 141 7.08 -24.78 2.71
N ALA A 142 7.05 -25.71 1.77
CA ALA A 142 5.82 -26.14 1.09
C ALA A 142 4.70 -26.55 2.07
N SER A 143 5.05 -27.17 3.21
CA SER A 143 4.12 -27.52 4.28
C SER A 143 3.47 -26.31 4.98
N MET A 144 4.06 -25.11 4.85
CA MET A 144 3.60 -23.87 5.47
C MET A 144 3.13 -22.82 4.45
N ALA A 145 3.39 -23.02 3.16
CA ALA A 145 3.15 -22.04 2.11
C ALA A 145 1.70 -21.54 2.10
N LYS A 146 0.72 -22.44 2.24
CA LYS A 146 -0.71 -22.05 2.31
C LYS A 146 -1.05 -21.19 3.53
N LYS A 147 -0.41 -21.42 4.66
CA LYS A 147 -0.62 -20.61 5.89
C LYS A 147 0.06 -19.23 5.78
N CYS A 148 1.12 -19.15 4.98
CA CYS A 148 1.87 -17.91 4.75
C CYS A 148 1.41 -17.15 3.50
N GLU A 149 0.39 -17.62 2.78
CA GLU A 149 -0.02 -17.10 1.47
C GLU A 149 -0.33 -15.60 1.49
N PHE A 150 -1.15 -15.14 2.45
CA PHE A 150 -1.46 -13.70 2.57
C PHE A 150 -0.21 -12.86 2.84
N PHE A 151 0.71 -13.40 3.64
CA PHE A 151 1.96 -12.74 3.95
C PHE A 151 2.87 -12.62 2.70
N ILE A 152 2.97 -13.69 1.93
CA ILE A 152 3.72 -13.73 0.65
C ILE A 152 3.11 -12.74 -0.36
N ILE A 153 1.78 -12.76 -0.52
CA ILE A 153 1.05 -11.88 -1.44
C ILE A 153 1.24 -10.41 -1.04
N SER A 154 1.05 -10.06 0.24
CA SER A 154 1.22 -8.69 0.72
C SER A 154 2.67 -8.20 0.55
N THR A 155 3.65 -9.07 0.82
CA THR A 155 5.07 -8.73 0.62
C THR A 155 5.35 -8.33 -0.83
N ILE A 156 4.86 -9.09 -1.81
CA ILE A 156 5.05 -8.78 -3.23
C ILE A 156 4.16 -7.62 -3.69
N ASN A 157 2.92 -7.52 -3.19
CA ASN A 157 2.03 -6.40 -3.48
C ASN A 157 2.58 -5.06 -2.99
N SER A 158 3.50 -5.07 -2.02
CA SER A 158 4.14 -3.86 -1.52
C SER A 158 5.10 -3.20 -2.51
N LEU A 159 5.49 -3.89 -3.59
CA LEU A 159 6.39 -3.35 -4.61
C LEU A 159 5.81 -2.08 -5.24
N LYS A 160 6.63 -1.03 -5.26
CA LYS A 160 6.43 0.21 -6.00
C LYS A 160 7.62 0.43 -6.94
N ILE A 161 7.37 0.81 -8.18
CA ILE A 161 8.41 1.23 -9.13
C ILE A 161 8.06 2.62 -9.65
N GLY A 162 9.00 3.56 -9.50
CA GLY A 162 8.80 4.97 -9.81
C GLY A 162 7.86 5.66 -8.81
N ASP A 163 7.34 6.82 -9.21
CA ASP A 163 6.56 7.70 -8.31
C ASP A 163 5.05 7.51 -8.40
N LYS A 164 4.57 6.78 -9.41
CA LYS A 164 3.13 6.55 -9.57
C LYS A 164 2.57 5.69 -8.42
N ASN A 165 1.38 6.04 -7.97
CA ASN A 165 0.57 5.11 -7.18
C ASN A 165 -0.06 4.09 -8.12
N THR A 166 0.22 2.82 -7.84
CA THR A 166 -0.27 1.68 -8.63
C THR A 166 -0.87 0.64 -7.69
N GLU A 167 -1.85 -0.09 -8.20
CA GLU A 167 -2.38 -1.27 -7.51
C GLU A 167 -1.26 -2.31 -7.31
N GLY A 168 -1.42 -3.18 -6.32
CA GLY A 168 -0.48 -4.27 -6.09
C GLY A 168 -0.48 -5.29 -7.26
N ILE A 169 0.65 -5.95 -7.47
CA ILE A 169 0.84 -6.92 -8.57
C ILE A 169 -0.23 -8.02 -8.55
N PHE A 170 -0.43 -8.68 -7.41
CA PHE A 170 -1.44 -9.74 -7.30
C PHE A 170 -2.86 -9.21 -7.34
N THR A 171 -3.08 -7.96 -6.91
CA THR A 171 -4.39 -7.31 -7.05
C THR A 171 -4.72 -7.12 -8.52
N THR A 172 -3.76 -6.66 -9.34
CA THR A 172 -3.93 -6.49 -10.78
C THR A 172 -4.16 -7.83 -11.50
N ILE A 173 -3.44 -8.90 -11.10
CA ILE A 173 -3.60 -10.23 -11.71
C ILE A 173 -4.93 -10.86 -11.34
N ALA A 174 -5.35 -10.78 -10.06
CA ALA A 174 -6.57 -11.41 -9.57
C ALA A 174 -7.84 -10.65 -10.00
N TYR A 175 -7.74 -9.33 -10.17
CA TYR A 175 -8.85 -8.45 -10.52
C TYR A 175 -8.47 -7.55 -11.71
N PRO A 176 -8.37 -8.11 -12.92
CA PRO A 176 -8.09 -7.32 -14.11
C PRO A 176 -9.21 -6.30 -14.36
N LYS A 177 -8.87 -5.20 -15.03
CA LYS A 177 -9.86 -4.17 -15.35
C LYS A 177 -10.99 -4.72 -16.24
N GLU A 178 -12.23 -4.51 -15.82
CA GLU A 178 -13.44 -5.00 -16.48
C GLU A 178 -14.20 -3.89 -17.24
N GLY A 179 -13.64 -2.68 -17.20
CA GLY A 179 -14.21 -1.51 -17.85
C GLY A 179 -15.02 -0.60 -16.93
N ALA A 180 -15.36 0.55 -17.45
CA ALA A 180 -15.91 1.65 -16.66
C ALA A 180 -17.33 1.37 -16.13
N LYS A 181 -17.56 1.71 -14.87
CA LYS A 181 -18.86 1.84 -14.19
C LYS A 181 -19.10 3.32 -13.91
N ALA A 182 -20.14 3.90 -14.54
CA ALA A 182 -20.49 5.29 -14.36
C ALA A 182 -21.12 5.54 -12.98
N LEU A 183 -20.72 6.63 -12.32
CA LEU A 183 -21.25 7.09 -11.06
C LEU A 183 -21.74 8.55 -11.20
N SER A 184 -22.72 8.93 -10.37
CA SER A 184 -23.19 10.29 -10.26
C SER A 184 -23.18 10.71 -8.79
N LEU A 185 -22.20 11.51 -8.41
CA LEU A 185 -22.02 11.99 -7.04
C LEU A 185 -22.80 13.30 -6.84
N ASN A 186 -23.43 13.45 -5.68
CA ASN A 186 -24.07 14.72 -5.31
C ASN A 186 -23.20 15.42 -4.27
N ILE A 187 -22.51 16.46 -4.66
CA ILE A 187 -21.56 17.21 -3.81
C ILE A 187 -22.08 18.65 -3.65
N GLY A 188 -22.60 18.97 -2.46
CA GLY A 188 -23.13 20.31 -2.19
C GLY A 188 -24.31 20.71 -3.11
N GLY A 189 -25.12 19.74 -3.52
CA GLY A 189 -26.23 19.94 -4.46
C GLY A 189 -25.84 19.90 -5.94
N LYS A 190 -24.56 19.81 -6.25
CA LYS A 190 -24.05 19.68 -7.62
C LYS A 190 -23.85 18.21 -8.00
N LYS A 191 -24.44 17.80 -9.13
CA LYS A 191 -24.20 16.47 -9.69
C LYS A 191 -22.87 16.44 -10.41
N VAL A 192 -21.97 15.54 -10.01
CA VAL A 192 -20.68 15.30 -10.62
C VAL A 192 -20.70 13.90 -11.23
N ALA A 193 -20.57 13.81 -12.54
CA ALA A 193 -20.42 12.54 -13.25
C ALA A 193 -18.96 12.07 -13.14
N THR A 194 -18.75 10.82 -12.80
CA THR A 194 -17.45 10.18 -12.75
C THR A 194 -17.56 8.69 -13.07
N LYS A 195 -16.46 7.97 -13.00
CA LYS A 195 -16.42 6.51 -13.22
C LYS A 195 -15.35 5.86 -12.37
N ILE A 196 -15.60 4.62 -12.00
CA ILE A 196 -14.63 3.66 -11.46
C ILE A 196 -14.55 2.46 -12.38
N ASP A 197 -13.60 1.56 -12.17
CA ASP A 197 -13.63 0.27 -12.86
C ASP A 197 -14.62 -0.68 -12.15
N LYS A 198 -15.25 -1.58 -12.91
CA LYS A 198 -16.19 -2.57 -12.35
C LYS A 198 -15.54 -3.51 -11.35
N SER A 199 -14.25 -3.81 -11.54
CA SER A 199 -13.46 -4.68 -10.65
C SER A 199 -13.01 -3.97 -9.37
N ASP A 200 -13.07 -2.61 -9.29
CA ASP A 200 -12.46 -1.84 -8.20
C ASP A 200 -13.03 -2.21 -6.81
N LEU A 201 -14.31 -2.56 -6.73
CA LEU A 201 -14.94 -2.91 -5.45
C LEU A 201 -14.35 -4.20 -4.85
N GLU A 202 -14.27 -5.26 -5.68
CA GLU A 202 -13.72 -6.56 -5.24
C GLU A 202 -12.22 -6.49 -5.04
N ALA A 203 -11.51 -5.80 -5.91
CA ALA A 203 -10.08 -5.60 -5.84
C ALA A 203 -9.65 -4.85 -4.56
N SER A 204 -10.33 -3.75 -4.22
CA SER A 204 -10.06 -3.02 -2.98
C SER A 204 -10.40 -3.87 -1.74
N SER A 205 -11.49 -4.63 -1.78
CA SER A 205 -11.87 -5.54 -0.70
C SER A 205 -10.82 -6.64 -0.50
N PHE A 206 -10.22 -7.14 -1.58
CA PHE A 206 -9.13 -8.12 -1.52
C PHE A 206 -7.90 -7.54 -0.80
N VAL A 207 -7.48 -6.31 -1.13
CA VAL A 207 -6.35 -5.64 -0.46
C VAL A 207 -6.66 -5.47 1.03
N ILE A 208 -7.83 -4.93 1.38
CA ILE A 208 -8.23 -4.71 2.77
C ILE A 208 -8.20 -6.03 3.56
N ASN A 209 -8.74 -7.10 2.98
CA ASN A 209 -8.79 -8.41 3.64
C ASN A 209 -7.40 -9.00 3.87
N ILE A 210 -6.50 -8.92 2.89
CA ILE A 210 -5.11 -9.41 3.05
C ILE A 210 -4.41 -8.63 4.15
N GLU A 211 -4.42 -7.31 4.07
CA GLU A 211 -3.70 -6.47 5.02
C GLU A 211 -4.28 -6.56 6.43
N PHE A 212 -5.60 -6.72 6.58
CA PHE A 212 -6.23 -6.95 7.87
C PHE A 212 -5.84 -8.31 8.49
N ASN A 213 -5.79 -9.37 7.68
CA ASN A 213 -5.31 -10.68 8.15
C ASN A 213 -3.88 -10.59 8.68
N ILE A 214 -3.02 -9.83 8.01
CA ILE A 214 -1.64 -9.59 8.47
C ILE A 214 -1.66 -8.78 9.76
N LEU A 215 -2.39 -7.66 9.81
CA LEU A 215 -2.50 -6.83 11.01
C LEU A 215 -2.91 -7.65 12.25
N THR A 216 -3.85 -8.60 12.11
CA THR A 216 -4.29 -9.44 13.22
C THR A 216 -3.18 -10.31 13.84
N MET A 217 -2.15 -10.66 13.05
CA MET A 217 -0.99 -11.40 13.55
C MET A 217 -0.16 -10.58 14.55
N TYR A 218 -0.28 -9.25 14.52
CA TYR A 218 0.44 -8.33 15.40
C TYR A 218 -0.40 -7.84 16.59
N ALA A 219 -1.60 -8.38 16.84
CA ALA A 219 -2.53 -7.90 17.88
C ALA A 219 -1.87 -7.76 19.27
N ASN A 220 -0.98 -8.69 19.65
CA ASN A 220 -0.24 -8.71 20.91
C ASN A 220 1.29 -8.57 20.71
N HIS A 221 1.72 -8.06 19.56
CA HIS A 221 3.13 -7.95 19.21
C HIS A 221 3.67 -6.53 19.52
N PRO A 222 4.95 -6.36 19.90
CA PRO A 222 5.54 -5.02 20.07
C PRO A 222 5.43 -4.12 18.84
N LEU A 223 5.46 -4.70 17.63
CA LEU A 223 5.33 -3.98 16.34
C LEU A 223 3.87 -3.75 15.93
N LYS A 224 2.91 -3.86 16.85
CA LYS A 224 1.49 -3.66 16.55
C LYS A 224 1.21 -2.30 15.90
N MET A 225 1.86 -1.27 16.38
CA MET A 225 1.61 0.09 15.90
C MET A 225 2.17 0.31 14.48
N ASP A 226 3.34 -0.26 14.19
CA ASP A 226 3.94 -0.22 12.86
C ASP A 226 3.08 -1.01 11.87
N ALA A 227 2.57 -2.18 12.28
CA ALA A 227 1.63 -2.98 11.48
C ALA A 227 0.32 -2.21 11.20
N TRP A 228 -0.19 -1.40 12.15
CA TRP A 228 -1.34 -0.52 11.92
C TRP A 228 -1.04 0.57 10.90
N LYS A 229 0.11 1.24 11.02
CA LYS A 229 0.55 2.25 10.05
C LYS A 229 0.67 1.63 8.66
N ARG A 230 1.33 0.46 8.56
CA ARG A 230 1.49 -0.25 7.28
C ARG A 230 0.14 -0.68 6.68
N TYR A 231 -0.77 -1.21 7.48
CA TYR A 231 -2.13 -1.55 7.06
C TYR A 231 -2.80 -0.39 6.32
N TYR A 232 -2.77 0.80 6.90
CA TYR A 232 -3.34 1.98 6.28
C TYR A 232 -2.54 2.47 5.07
N ARG A 233 -1.21 2.39 5.07
CA ARG A 233 -0.38 2.75 3.89
C ARG A 233 -0.70 1.88 2.68
N MET A 234 -0.87 0.59 2.86
CA MET A 234 -1.19 -0.33 1.77
C MET A 234 -2.58 -0.06 1.20
N ILE A 235 -3.57 0.22 2.05
CA ILE A 235 -4.92 0.61 1.62
C ILE A 235 -4.90 1.99 0.95
N GLU A 236 -4.16 2.95 1.49
CA GLU A 236 -4.05 4.29 0.90
C GLU A 236 -3.45 4.26 -0.50
N ARG A 237 -2.38 3.47 -0.68
CA ARG A 237 -1.74 3.31 -1.98
C ARG A 237 -2.72 2.75 -3.03
N ASP A 238 -3.44 1.68 -2.71
CA ASP A 238 -4.46 1.09 -3.58
C ASP A 238 -5.60 2.10 -3.85
N SER A 239 -6.06 2.78 -2.82
CA SER A 239 -7.11 3.79 -2.90
C SER A 239 -6.70 4.98 -3.76
N LYS A 240 -5.50 5.54 -3.59
CA LYS A 240 -5.00 6.66 -4.41
C LYS A 240 -4.91 6.29 -5.89
N ALA A 241 -4.49 5.06 -6.21
CA ALA A 241 -4.46 4.58 -7.58
C ALA A 241 -5.86 4.58 -8.22
N ARG A 242 -6.86 4.02 -7.53
CA ARG A 242 -8.24 3.89 -8.02
C ARG A 242 -9.00 5.21 -8.06
N MET A 243 -8.73 6.10 -7.10
CA MET A 243 -9.44 7.37 -6.97
C MET A 243 -8.89 8.49 -7.87
N ALA A 244 -7.79 8.29 -8.59
CA ALA A 244 -7.16 9.34 -9.39
C ALA A 244 -8.11 9.96 -10.44
N GLY A 245 -8.86 9.14 -11.17
CA GLY A 245 -9.85 9.61 -12.14
C GLY A 245 -11.04 10.32 -11.48
N VAL A 246 -11.52 9.78 -10.36
CA VAL A 246 -12.61 10.39 -9.58
C VAL A 246 -12.20 11.76 -9.05
N ALA A 247 -10.98 11.87 -8.52
CA ALA A 247 -10.43 13.15 -8.03
C ALA A 247 -10.35 14.20 -9.14
N GLU A 248 -9.95 13.79 -10.35
CA GLU A 248 -9.89 14.68 -11.52
C GLU A 248 -11.28 15.21 -11.90
N ASP A 249 -12.28 14.33 -11.97
CA ASP A 249 -13.65 14.71 -12.35
C ASP A 249 -14.28 15.63 -11.30
N ILE A 250 -14.09 15.33 -10.01
CA ILE A 250 -14.57 16.18 -8.91
C ILE A 250 -13.88 17.54 -8.93
N TYR A 251 -12.57 17.57 -9.14
CA TYR A 251 -11.79 18.81 -9.18
C TYR A 251 -12.25 19.72 -10.32
N LYS A 252 -12.37 19.19 -11.54
CA LYS A 252 -12.88 19.92 -12.69
C LYS A 252 -14.27 20.52 -12.44
N ALA A 253 -15.12 19.75 -11.75
CA ALA A 253 -16.47 20.20 -11.47
C ALA A 253 -16.55 21.29 -10.37
N LEU A 254 -15.76 21.18 -9.30
CA LEU A 254 -15.93 21.99 -8.08
C LEU A 254 -14.91 23.13 -7.95
N TYR A 255 -13.69 22.98 -8.44
CA TYR A 255 -12.65 23.98 -8.23
C TYR A 255 -12.95 25.36 -8.83
N PRO A 256 -13.61 25.49 -10.01
CA PRO A 256 -14.06 26.79 -10.50
C PRO A 256 -15.02 27.52 -9.55
N GLU A 257 -15.85 26.78 -8.83
CA GLU A 257 -16.76 27.33 -7.83
C GLU A 257 -16.01 27.71 -6.54
N ALA A 258 -15.10 26.88 -6.10
CA ALA A 258 -14.21 27.21 -4.97
C ALA A 258 -13.44 28.53 -5.20
N LYS A 259 -12.95 28.77 -6.42
CA LYS A 259 -12.33 30.05 -6.81
C LYS A 259 -13.25 31.24 -6.70
N LYS A 260 -14.54 31.06 -7.02
CA LYS A 260 -15.52 32.15 -6.87
C LYS A 260 -15.85 32.41 -5.40
N GLN A 261 -15.95 31.36 -4.59
CA GLN A 261 -16.26 31.46 -3.15
C GLN A 261 -15.11 32.11 -2.37
N ASN A 262 -13.87 31.74 -2.68
CA ASN A 262 -12.69 32.28 -2.01
C ASN A 262 -11.51 32.43 -3.01
N ALA A 263 -11.45 33.58 -3.66
CA ALA A 263 -10.41 33.86 -4.65
C ALA A 263 -9.00 33.96 -4.04
N LYS A 264 -8.86 34.20 -2.73
CA LYS A 264 -7.57 34.30 -2.03
C LYS A 264 -7.03 32.93 -1.60
N GLN A 265 -7.91 32.00 -1.28
CA GLN A 265 -7.58 30.64 -0.83
C GLN A 265 -8.54 29.61 -1.45
N PRO A 266 -8.49 29.42 -2.78
CA PRO A 266 -9.40 28.51 -3.46
C PRO A 266 -9.21 27.05 -3.06
N GLU A 267 -8.01 26.65 -2.67
CA GLU A 267 -7.73 25.31 -2.15
C GLU A 267 -8.47 25.04 -0.83
N LEU A 268 -8.52 26.05 0.07
CA LEU A 268 -9.29 25.94 1.31
C LEU A 268 -10.80 25.79 1.04
N ALA A 269 -11.32 26.60 0.12
CA ALA A 269 -12.73 26.50 -0.26
C ALA A 269 -13.05 25.14 -0.89
N TYR A 270 -12.17 24.62 -1.77
CA TYR A 270 -12.31 23.31 -2.37
C TYR A 270 -12.24 22.18 -1.33
N ALA A 271 -11.26 22.23 -0.45
CA ALA A 271 -11.12 21.25 0.63
C ALA A 271 -12.35 21.28 1.57
N GLN A 272 -12.91 22.49 1.86
CA GLN A 272 -14.11 22.61 2.68
C GLN A 272 -15.35 22.02 1.98
N MET A 273 -15.49 22.18 0.66
CA MET A 273 -16.58 21.55 -0.09
C MET A 273 -16.51 20.02 0.02
N LEU A 274 -15.31 19.44 -0.11
CA LEU A 274 -15.10 18.00 0.05
C LEU A 274 -15.36 17.52 1.49
N LEU A 275 -14.86 18.25 2.48
CA LEU A 275 -15.11 17.91 3.89
C LEU A 275 -16.59 17.90 4.19
N SER A 276 -17.33 18.96 3.77
CA SER A 276 -18.77 19.05 3.98
C SER A 276 -19.54 17.93 3.28
N TRP A 277 -19.08 17.50 2.11
CA TRP A 277 -19.66 16.37 1.40
C TRP A 277 -19.47 15.07 2.16
N VAL A 278 -18.23 14.77 2.59
CA VAL A 278 -17.92 13.56 3.36
C VAL A 278 -18.68 13.53 4.70
N GLN A 279 -18.80 14.67 5.37
CA GLN A 279 -19.61 14.82 6.59
C GLN A 279 -21.11 14.58 6.38
N SER A 280 -21.59 14.65 5.13
CA SER A 280 -23.00 14.38 4.80
C SER A 280 -23.32 12.90 4.64
N PHE A 281 -22.33 12.02 4.61
CA PHE A 281 -22.53 10.58 4.47
C PHE A 281 -23.20 9.99 5.70
N GLU A 282 -23.98 8.92 5.50
CA GLU A 282 -24.48 8.13 6.60
C GLU A 282 -23.31 7.47 7.35
N TYR A 283 -23.26 7.68 8.65
CA TYR A 283 -22.25 7.05 9.50
C TYR A 283 -22.69 5.62 9.83
N ALA A 284 -21.88 4.66 9.43
CA ALA A 284 -22.11 3.27 9.75
C ALA A 284 -20.80 2.67 10.29
N GLN A 285 -20.79 2.45 11.58
CA GLN A 285 -19.69 1.72 12.21
C GLN A 285 -19.74 0.25 11.77
N ALA A 286 -18.60 -0.29 11.40
CA ALA A 286 -18.53 -1.70 11.06
C ALA A 286 -19.01 -2.55 12.24
N LYS A 287 -19.69 -3.66 11.93
CA LYS A 287 -20.07 -4.63 12.95
C LYS A 287 -18.81 -5.19 13.59
N PRO A 288 -18.80 -5.37 14.93
CA PRO A 288 -17.65 -5.95 15.61
C PRO A 288 -17.25 -7.29 14.99
N SER A 289 -15.94 -7.48 14.80
CA SER A 289 -15.41 -8.77 14.37
C SER A 289 -15.77 -9.85 15.37
N THR A 290 -16.25 -10.99 14.88
CA THR A 290 -16.42 -12.22 15.68
C THR A 290 -15.29 -13.18 15.32
N ALA A 291 -15.03 -14.19 16.17
CA ALA A 291 -14.04 -15.23 15.90
C ALA A 291 -14.29 -16.00 14.58
N GLN A 292 -15.52 -15.96 14.08
CA GLN A 292 -15.94 -16.63 12.84
C GLN A 292 -16.04 -15.68 11.65
N ASN A 293 -16.02 -14.36 11.87
CA ASN A 293 -16.15 -13.35 10.83
C ASN A 293 -15.29 -12.12 11.19
N MET A 294 -14.00 -12.22 10.89
CA MET A 294 -13.06 -11.12 11.09
C MET A 294 -13.28 -10.07 10.00
N ASN A 295 -13.77 -8.89 10.39
CA ASN A 295 -14.01 -7.77 9.49
C ASN A 295 -13.11 -6.62 9.90
N SER A 296 -12.44 -6.01 8.93
CA SER A 296 -11.51 -4.90 9.17
C SER A 296 -12.19 -3.63 9.70
N GLY A 297 -13.49 -3.50 9.49
CA GLY A 297 -14.21 -2.27 9.75
C GLY A 297 -14.07 -1.21 8.66
N PHE A 298 -13.01 -1.25 7.88
CA PHE A 298 -12.76 -0.28 6.81
C PHE A 298 -13.66 -0.54 5.59
N THR A 299 -14.40 0.47 5.16
CA THR A 299 -15.17 0.44 3.91
C THR A 299 -14.31 0.93 2.76
N SER A 300 -14.13 0.12 1.71
CA SER A 300 -13.32 0.52 0.55
C SER A 300 -13.87 1.79 -0.11
N LEU A 301 -12.98 2.63 -0.65
CA LEU A 301 -13.40 3.90 -1.24
C LEU A 301 -14.37 3.73 -2.44
N PRO A 302 -14.22 2.74 -3.33
CA PRO A 302 -15.25 2.43 -4.32
C PRO A 302 -16.63 2.18 -3.71
N ALA A 303 -16.70 1.41 -2.61
CA ALA A 303 -17.96 1.14 -1.91
C ALA A 303 -18.55 2.40 -1.27
N VAL A 304 -17.72 3.27 -0.69
CA VAL A 304 -18.17 4.58 -0.16
C VAL A 304 -18.79 5.43 -1.26
N LEU A 305 -18.19 5.49 -2.45
CA LEU A 305 -18.72 6.24 -3.59
C LEU A 305 -20.06 5.66 -4.11
N GLU A 306 -20.29 4.37 -3.94
CA GLU A 306 -21.54 3.69 -4.28
C GLU A 306 -22.62 3.83 -3.19
N GLY A 307 -22.34 4.53 -2.10
CA GLY A 307 -23.28 4.79 -1.03
C GLY A 307 -23.29 3.79 0.11
N SER A 308 -22.28 2.93 0.21
CA SER A 308 -22.09 2.08 1.39
C SER A 308 -21.84 2.92 2.63
N GLY A 309 -22.38 2.49 3.77
CA GLY A 309 -22.08 3.10 5.06
C GLY A 309 -20.59 3.05 5.37
N ASN A 310 -20.09 4.09 6.03
CA ASN A 310 -18.66 4.29 6.26
C ASN A 310 -18.40 4.94 7.62
N ASP A 311 -17.20 4.76 8.12
CA ASP A 311 -16.73 5.29 9.39
C ASP A 311 -15.64 6.38 9.21
N CYS A 312 -15.00 6.79 10.32
CA CYS A 312 -13.99 7.85 10.31
C CYS A 312 -12.78 7.51 9.43
N ASP A 313 -12.33 6.26 9.42
CA ASP A 313 -11.14 5.82 8.69
C ASP A 313 -11.33 5.95 7.18
N SER A 314 -12.46 5.42 6.67
CA SER A 314 -12.79 5.47 5.25
C SER A 314 -13.00 6.90 4.76
N ARG A 315 -13.60 7.76 5.59
CA ARG A 315 -13.82 9.19 5.31
C ARG A 315 -12.53 9.97 5.25
N ALA A 316 -11.65 9.77 6.22
CA ALA A 316 -10.35 10.41 6.27
C ALA A 316 -9.47 10.00 5.07
N MET A 317 -9.47 8.71 4.74
CA MET A 317 -8.77 8.17 3.58
C MET A 317 -9.30 8.73 2.25
N LEU A 318 -10.63 8.87 2.11
CA LEU A 318 -11.23 9.45 0.91
C LEU A 318 -10.77 10.91 0.70
N LEU A 319 -10.76 11.73 1.75
CA LEU A 319 -10.28 13.11 1.67
C LEU A 319 -8.79 13.16 1.32
N SER A 320 -7.95 12.31 1.97
CA SER A 320 -6.53 12.21 1.66
C SER A 320 -6.31 11.87 0.18
N ALA A 321 -7.00 10.85 -0.33
CA ALA A 321 -6.84 10.41 -1.72
C ALA A 321 -7.26 11.50 -2.72
N LEU A 322 -8.43 12.13 -2.51
CA LEU A 322 -8.97 13.13 -3.44
C LEU A 322 -8.14 14.44 -3.47
N LEU A 323 -7.73 14.93 -2.30
CA LEU A 323 -6.96 16.18 -2.20
C LEU A 323 -5.53 15.98 -2.70
N SER A 324 -4.85 14.92 -2.25
CA SER A 324 -3.47 14.64 -2.65
C SER A 324 -3.34 14.40 -4.15
N ALA A 325 -4.32 13.74 -4.79
CA ALA A 325 -4.34 13.54 -6.24
C ALA A 325 -4.39 14.87 -7.03
N LYS A 326 -4.76 15.98 -6.38
CA LYS A 326 -4.81 17.32 -6.99
C LYS A 326 -3.68 18.24 -6.54
N GLY A 327 -2.63 17.68 -5.94
CA GLY A 327 -1.47 18.44 -5.47
C GLY A 327 -1.76 19.27 -4.22
N ILE A 328 -2.84 18.99 -3.49
CA ILE A 328 -3.15 19.55 -2.18
C ILE A 328 -2.76 18.51 -1.14
N PRO A 329 -1.57 18.61 -0.49
CA PRO A 329 -1.10 17.57 0.41
C PRO A 329 -2.09 17.36 1.56
N CYS A 330 -2.53 16.13 1.71
CA CYS A 330 -3.48 15.74 2.75
C CYS A 330 -3.10 14.36 3.29
N LEU A 331 -3.01 14.26 4.60
CA LEU A 331 -2.67 13.05 5.34
C LEU A 331 -3.93 12.45 5.96
N MET A 332 -3.96 11.14 6.07
CA MET A 332 -4.78 10.47 7.07
C MET A 332 -4.01 10.43 8.39
N ILE A 333 -4.62 10.90 9.45
CA ILE A 333 -4.11 10.79 10.82
C ILE A 333 -5.07 9.94 11.66
N PHE A 334 -4.54 9.17 12.58
CA PHE A 334 -5.34 8.32 13.44
C PHE A 334 -4.83 8.34 14.88
N SER A 335 -5.71 8.02 15.80
CA SER A 335 -5.40 7.92 17.24
C SER A 335 -6.00 6.64 17.81
N PRO A 336 -5.19 5.66 18.21
CA PRO A 336 -5.69 4.48 18.92
C PRO A 336 -6.32 4.83 20.27
N GLU A 337 -5.83 5.89 20.93
CA GLU A 337 -6.34 6.31 22.24
C GLU A 337 -7.75 6.92 22.13
N TYR A 338 -8.00 7.66 21.05
CA TYR A 338 -9.32 8.22 20.78
C TYR A 338 -10.22 7.27 19.98
N ALA A 339 -9.66 6.14 19.51
CA ALA A 339 -10.33 5.23 18.58
C ALA A 339 -10.96 5.99 17.39
N HIS A 340 -10.17 6.91 16.80
CA HIS A 340 -10.66 7.85 15.80
C HIS A 340 -9.62 8.14 14.72
N ALA A 341 -10.10 8.50 13.53
CA ALA A 341 -9.30 8.97 12.41
C ALA A 341 -9.84 10.28 11.84
N MET A 342 -8.94 11.14 11.38
CA MET A 342 -9.23 12.43 10.74
C MET A 342 -8.36 12.62 9.49
N ALA A 343 -8.78 13.52 8.62
CA ALA A 343 -7.90 14.05 7.59
C ALA A 343 -7.11 15.26 8.13
N ALA A 344 -5.92 15.50 7.58
CA ALA A 344 -5.14 16.70 7.89
C ALA A 344 -4.58 17.27 6.59
N VAL A 345 -4.91 18.52 6.25
CA VAL A 345 -4.56 19.16 4.98
C VAL A 345 -3.51 20.26 5.15
N LYS A 346 -2.54 20.30 4.25
CA LYS A 346 -1.49 21.34 4.27
C LYS A 346 -2.02 22.65 3.68
N ILE A 347 -2.82 23.36 4.44
CA ILE A 347 -3.35 24.68 4.09
C ILE A 347 -3.21 25.59 5.31
N ASN A 348 -2.65 26.79 5.09
CA ASN A 348 -2.50 27.78 6.14
C ASN A 348 -3.83 28.51 6.40
N ALA A 349 -4.53 28.11 7.45
CA ALA A 349 -5.77 28.74 7.93
C ALA A 349 -5.87 28.62 9.44
N PRO A 350 -6.71 29.45 10.10
CA PRO A 350 -6.93 29.36 11.56
C PRO A 350 -7.57 28.03 11.95
N GLY A 351 -7.10 27.46 13.08
CA GLY A 351 -7.68 26.23 13.63
C GLY A 351 -6.66 25.31 14.28
N GLN A 352 -7.12 24.12 14.66
CA GLN A 352 -6.27 23.07 15.20
C GLN A 352 -5.46 22.41 14.09
N THR A 353 -4.17 22.19 14.35
CA THR A 353 -3.25 21.58 13.39
C THR A 353 -2.60 20.33 13.96
N PHE A 354 -2.25 19.43 13.09
CA PHE A 354 -1.34 18.30 13.32
C PHE A 354 0.03 18.69 12.80
N LYS A 355 1.08 18.46 13.58
CA LYS A 355 2.46 18.64 13.12
C LYS A 355 3.02 17.29 12.73
N ASP A 356 3.34 17.14 11.45
CA ASP A 356 3.96 15.91 10.94
C ASP A 356 5.35 15.73 11.56
N PRO A 357 5.63 14.62 12.26
CA PRO A 357 6.91 14.41 12.93
C PRO A 357 8.08 14.29 11.95
N LYS A 358 7.84 13.83 10.71
CA LYS A 358 8.88 13.62 9.70
C LYS A 358 9.30 14.92 9.03
N SER A 359 8.34 15.67 8.50
CA SER A 359 8.61 16.92 7.78
C SER A 359 8.68 18.15 8.70
N GLY A 360 8.10 18.07 9.89
CA GLY A 360 7.92 19.20 10.80
C GLY A 360 6.84 20.20 10.33
N GLU A 361 6.11 19.91 9.27
CA GLU A 361 5.10 20.78 8.70
C GLU A 361 3.76 20.69 9.44
N GLU A 362 3.01 21.79 9.41
CA GLU A 362 1.71 21.90 10.05
C GLU A 362 0.59 21.61 9.03
N TYR A 363 -0.33 20.74 9.41
CA TYR A 363 -1.51 20.34 8.64
C TYR A 363 -2.78 20.71 9.41
N LEU A 364 -3.70 21.41 8.80
CA LEU A 364 -5.00 21.77 9.38
C LEU A 364 -5.86 20.52 9.53
N MET A 365 -6.33 20.23 10.75
CA MET A 365 -7.11 19.02 11.05
C MET A 365 -8.54 19.13 10.54
N GLY A 366 -9.09 18.03 10.01
CA GLY A 366 -10.43 17.93 9.45
C GLY A 366 -11.23 16.80 10.08
N GLU A 367 -12.18 17.16 10.93
CA GLU A 367 -13.13 16.23 11.53
C GLU A 367 -14.14 15.76 10.47
N THR A 368 -14.22 14.45 10.23
CA THR A 368 -15.05 13.88 9.15
C THR A 368 -16.42 13.39 9.62
N THR A 369 -16.63 13.29 10.93
CA THR A 369 -17.86 12.71 11.52
C THR A 369 -18.81 13.74 12.08
N ALA A 370 -18.38 14.99 12.23
CA ALA A 370 -19.20 16.12 12.66
C ALA A 370 -19.23 17.22 11.59
N LYS A 371 -20.34 17.95 11.48
CA LYS A 371 -20.51 19.07 10.51
C LYS A 371 -19.81 20.32 11.01
N VAL A 372 -18.52 20.40 10.78
CA VAL A 372 -17.64 21.51 11.19
C VAL A 372 -16.69 21.90 10.05
N ASN A 373 -16.04 23.04 10.19
CA ASN A 373 -15.03 23.48 9.24
C ASN A 373 -13.66 22.82 9.53
N TRP A 374 -12.77 22.84 8.54
CA TRP A 374 -11.37 22.53 8.75
C TRP A 374 -10.80 23.35 9.92
N GLY A 375 -9.99 22.73 10.74
CA GLY A 375 -9.40 23.30 11.95
C GLY A 375 -10.31 23.31 13.17
N THR A 376 -11.56 22.83 13.05
CA THR A 376 -12.49 22.67 14.19
C THR A 376 -12.60 21.20 14.56
N ILE A 377 -12.17 20.85 15.76
CA ILE A 377 -12.27 19.49 16.30
C ILE A 377 -12.82 19.53 17.74
N ALA A 378 -13.27 18.39 18.24
CA ALA A 378 -13.70 18.27 19.63
C ALA A 378 -12.52 18.56 20.58
N GLN A 379 -12.80 19.25 21.71
CA GLN A 379 -11.75 19.67 22.64
C GLN A 379 -11.03 18.49 23.31
N ASP A 380 -11.73 17.39 23.53
CA ASP A 380 -11.17 16.14 24.07
C ASP A 380 -10.27 15.41 23.08
N HIS A 381 -10.31 15.73 21.80
CA HIS A 381 -9.42 15.24 20.75
C HIS A 381 -8.25 16.18 20.44
N ALA A 382 -8.11 17.29 21.16
CA ALA A 382 -7.14 18.35 20.85
C ALA A 382 -5.68 18.05 21.26
N ASP A 383 -5.41 16.98 22.00
CA ASP A 383 -4.03 16.61 22.35
C ASP A 383 -3.31 16.03 21.12
N ARG A 384 -2.47 16.86 20.51
CA ARG A 384 -1.73 16.54 19.28
C ARG A 384 -0.79 15.34 19.42
N LYS A 385 -0.32 15.04 20.63
CA LYS A 385 0.62 13.92 20.89
C LYS A 385 -0.03 12.55 20.75
N LYS A 386 -1.36 12.51 20.74
CA LYS A 386 -2.12 11.27 20.62
C LYS A 386 -2.46 10.91 19.16
N TRP A 387 -2.12 11.79 18.24
CA TRP A 387 -2.34 11.59 16.80
C TRP A 387 -1.06 11.13 16.12
N MET A 388 -1.20 10.23 15.17
CA MET A 388 -0.13 9.68 14.35
C MET A 388 -0.48 9.78 12.88
N THR A 389 0.52 9.99 12.03
CA THR A 389 0.39 9.77 10.59
C THR A 389 0.63 8.31 10.25
N ILE A 390 0.08 7.88 9.11
CA ILE A 390 0.33 6.55 8.55
C ILE A 390 1.66 6.48 7.79
N GLU A 391 2.25 7.62 7.45
CA GLU A 391 3.53 7.68 6.73
C GLU A 391 4.64 6.94 7.51
N ALA A 392 5.59 6.37 6.78
CA ALA A 392 6.79 5.78 7.36
C ALA A 392 7.69 6.90 7.92
N GLU A 393 8.23 6.69 9.12
CA GLU A 393 9.13 7.62 9.81
C GLU A 393 10.49 7.77 9.10
#